data_35d0ef71826b911c67d312e8795ec9d1
#
_entry.id   35d0ef71826b911c67d312e8795ec9d1
#
_cell.length_a   1.000
_cell.length_b   1.000
_cell.length_c   1.000
_cell.angle_alpha   90.00
_cell.angle_beta   90.00
_cell.angle_gamma   90.00
#
_symmetry.space_group_name_H-M   'P 1'
#
loop_
_entity.id
_entity.type
_entity.pdbx_description
1 polymer ?
#
loop_
_entity_poly.entity_id
_entity_poly.type
_entity_poly.pdbx_seq_one_letter_code
_entity_poly.pdbx_strand_id
1 'polypeptide(L)'
;MRYAYGVATALLIGGTALSLATGPLGAQVAQNAPSALAPRPGAPMSFADLSARLQPSVVNISTRQRVAVRTQSDPLEEFLRRFGGPQATPQEGGPRTRETGSLGSGFIISPDGYIVTNNHLIQSASGTGTVDEVTVTLTNRREYVAKVIGRDPPSDLALLKIEGQNLPFVQWGDSTRARVGDWVLAIGNPYGLGGTVTAGIISALHRGITGVGAYDRYIQTDASINMGNSGGPMFDLNGNVIGVNSALISPTGASVGIGLSIPAELAKPVIDSLRRGQRPQRGYLGVGLQPLDENIASSLGLPKDRGEIVRSVQPGEPAARAGLQQGDVILRVNGQDVNPQQTVSYLIANTTVGSRVPIELIRGGRRMTVTTVVGERPTEEELARRLESGGGEELAPDTTPQAPGTRTLGLSLQALSPQIARALRLPTEARGVVIVAVEPSSDASEKGLQRGDLIISVNQQPVTTPAQVAAAVQAARGARRQSVLLLVKRGTAPEAFVGLELGS
;
A
#
# COMPACT_ATOMS: atom_id res chain seq x y z
N MET A 1 32.18 -46.82 42.49
CA MET A 1 31.02 -45.91 42.63
C MET A 1 31.19 -44.73 43.58
N ARG A 2 32.11 -44.74 44.51
CA ARG A 2 32.32 -43.65 45.55
C ARG A 2 32.99 -42.40 44.97
N TYR A 3 33.73 -42.47 43.85
CA TYR A 3 34.40 -41.31 43.23
C TYR A 3 33.52 -40.55 42.27
N ALA A 4 32.43 -41.16 41.70
CA ALA A 4 31.53 -40.50 40.78
C ALA A 4 30.66 -39.43 41.47
N TYR A 5 30.29 -39.62 42.74
CA TYR A 5 29.47 -38.63 43.44
C TYR A 5 30.32 -37.44 43.96
N GLY A 6 31.59 -37.61 44.19
CA GLY A 6 32.47 -36.50 44.57
C GLY A 6 32.71 -35.50 43.45
N VAL A 7 32.88 -35.99 42.24
CA VAL A 7 33.09 -35.13 41.07
C VAL A 7 31.81 -34.40 40.69
N ALA A 8 30.64 -35.07 40.77
CA ALA A 8 29.36 -34.42 40.50
C ALA A 8 29.02 -33.32 41.53
N THR A 9 29.34 -33.53 42.82
CA THR A 9 29.10 -32.51 43.84
C THR A 9 30.08 -31.33 43.72
N ALA A 10 31.34 -31.56 43.34
CA ALA A 10 32.31 -30.49 43.09
C ALA A 10 31.95 -29.65 41.86
N LEU A 11 31.42 -30.26 40.79
CA LEU A 11 30.95 -29.55 39.62
C LEU A 11 29.68 -28.72 39.90
N LEU A 12 28.76 -29.22 40.73
CA LEU A 12 27.57 -28.48 41.14
C LEU A 12 27.92 -27.28 42.03
N ILE A 13 28.84 -27.44 43.00
CA ILE A 13 29.29 -26.35 43.86
C ILE A 13 30.14 -25.35 43.11
N GLY A 14 31.00 -25.79 42.17
CA GLY A 14 31.78 -24.92 41.30
C GLY A 14 30.90 -24.12 40.32
N GLY A 15 29.86 -24.75 39.77
CA GLY A 15 28.90 -24.08 38.88
C GLY A 15 28.08 -23.01 39.59
N THR A 16 27.62 -23.27 40.82
CA THR A 16 26.87 -22.29 41.61
C THR A 16 27.77 -21.16 42.13
N ALA A 17 29.01 -21.42 42.49
CA ALA A 17 29.97 -20.38 42.93
C ALA A 17 30.36 -19.47 41.74
N LEU A 18 30.49 -20.01 40.51
CA LEU A 18 30.77 -19.20 39.32
C LEU A 18 29.56 -18.36 38.91
N SER A 19 28.34 -18.86 39.11
CA SER A 19 27.11 -18.10 38.86
C SER A 19 26.86 -16.97 39.87
N LEU A 20 27.42 -17.07 41.07
CA LEU A 20 27.37 -16.03 42.10
C LEU A 20 28.48 -14.98 41.92
N ALA A 21 29.59 -15.34 41.25
CA ALA A 21 30.71 -14.43 41.01
C ALA A 21 30.58 -13.63 39.70
N THR A 22 29.86 -14.16 38.70
CA THR A 22 29.42 -13.39 37.52
C THR A 22 28.07 -12.80 37.86
N GLY A 23 28.04 -11.60 38.38
CA GLY A 23 26.80 -10.83 38.48
C GLY A 23 26.11 -10.79 37.09
N PRO A 24 24.77 -10.68 37.03
CA PRO A 24 24.06 -10.69 35.76
C PRO A 24 24.60 -9.58 34.86
N LEU A 25 25.34 -9.96 33.82
CA LEU A 25 25.71 -9.08 32.75
C LEU A 25 24.37 -8.61 32.11
N GLY A 26 23.88 -7.48 32.62
CA GLY A 26 23.10 -6.54 31.86
C GLY A 26 21.81 -7.00 31.27
N ALA A 27 20.95 -7.76 31.99
CA ALA A 27 19.54 -7.44 31.88
C ALA A 27 19.34 -6.11 32.62
N GLN A 28 19.40 -4.99 31.95
CA GLN A 28 18.81 -3.77 32.44
C GLN A 28 17.33 -4.09 32.68
N VAL A 29 16.99 -4.40 33.91
CA VAL A 29 15.62 -4.32 34.39
C VAL A 29 15.25 -2.87 34.07
N ALA A 30 14.31 -2.67 33.12
CA ALA A 30 13.74 -1.38 32.92
C ALA A 30 13.31 -0.89 34.29
N GLN A 31 14.04 0.06 34.84
CA GLN A 31 13.72 0.65 36.13
C GLN A 31 12.41 1.41 35.92
N ASN A 32 11.29 0.73 36.14
CA ASN A 32 10.01 1.35 36.33
C ASN A 32 10.10 2.17 37.64
N ALA A 33 10.67 3.37 37.56
CA ALA A 33 10.52 4.29 38.64
C ALA A 33 9.03 4.45 38.93
N PRO A 34 8.54 4.31 40.17
CA PRO A 34 7.12 4.44 40.50
C PRO A 34 6.49 5.74 39.96
N SER A 35 7.28 6.79 39.78
CA SER A 35 6.88 8.06 39.16
C SER A 35 6.62 7.98 37.64
N ALA A 36 7.09 6.92 36.94
CA ALA A 36 6.82 6.73 35.52
C ALA A 36 5.47 6.08 35.25
N LEU A 37 4.88 5.44 36.26
CA LEU A 37 3.57 4.77 36.15
C LEU A 37 2.41 5.65 36.61
N ALA A 38 2.69 6.80 37.27
CA ALA A 38 1.62 7.76 37.59
C ALA A 38 1.07 8.36 36.30
N PRO A 39 -0.25 8.40 36.08
CA PRO A 39 -0.83 9.12 34.97
C PRO A 39 -0.26 10.54 34.96
N ARG A 40 0.29 11.00 33.83
CA ARG A 40 0.72 12.39 33.73
C ARG A 40 -0.47 13.29 34.03
N PRO A 41 -0.30 14.42 34.73
CA PRO A 41 -1.38 15.40 34.91
C PRO A 41 -1.99 15.73 33.52
N GLY A 42 -3.28 15.47 33.33
CA GLY A 42 -3.98 15.66 32.05
C GLY A 42 -4.34 14.40 31.28
N ALA A 43 -3.93 13.17 31.69
CA ALA A 43 -4.49 11.95 31.14
C ALA A 43 -5.95 11.82 31.63
N PRO A 44 -6.97 11.66 30.73
CA PRO A 44 -8.35 11.56 31.17
C PRO A 44 -8.57 10.27 31.94
N MET A 45 -9.21 10.36 33.10
CA MET A 45 -9.64 9.17 33.85
C MET A 45 -10.79 8.43 33.16
N SER A 46 -11.51 9.12 32.29
CA SER A 46 -12.62 8.59 31.49
C SER A 46 -12.72 9.36 30.18
N PHE A 47 -13.16 8.69 29.13
CA PHE A 47 -13.50 9.31 27.83
C PHE A 47 -14.99 9.65 27.71
N ALA A 48 -15.79 9.45 28.76
CA ALA A 48 -17.25 9.57 28.69
C ALA A 48 -17.71 10.95 28.24
N ASP A 49 -17.22 12.03 28.88
CA ASP A 49 -17.60 13.40 28.54
C ASP A 49 -17.17 13.81 27.13
N LEU A 50 -15.97 13.40 26.73
CA LEU A 50 -15.46 13.66 25.39
C LEU A 50 -16.30 12.92 24.35
N SER A 51 -16.63 11.66 24.59
CA SER A 51 -17.47 10.83 23.73
C SER A 51 -18.87 11.42 23.59
N ALA A 52 -19.52 11.80 24.69
CA ALA A 52 -20.85 12.40 24.69
C ALA A 52 -20.92 13.70 23.86
N ARG A 53 -19.84 14.50 23.89
CA ARG A 53 -19.73 15.72 23.11
C ARG A 53 -19.53 15.46 21.61
N LEU A 54 -18.77 14.42 21.23
CA LEU A 54 -18.34 14.17 19.85
C LEU A 54 -19.32 13.26 19.06
N GLN A 55 -19.95 12.28 19.72
CA GLN A 55 -20.88 11.34 19.09
C GLN A 55 -21.98 11.99 18.26
N PRO A 56 -22.62 13.12 18.67
CA PRO A 56 -23.68 13.73 17.86
C PRO A 56 -23.26 14.17 16.47
N SER A 57 -21.96 14.40 16.24
CA SER A 57 -21.40 14.81 14.94
C SER A 57 -21.04 13.61 14.05
N VAL A 58 -21.10 12.38 14.56
CA VAL A 58 -20.78 11.17 13.83
C VAL A 58 -22.06 10.51 13.33
N VAL A 59 -22.11 10.24 12.03
CA VAL A 59 -23.29 9.78 11.33
C VAL A 59 -23.09 8.38 10.76
N ASN A 60 -24.21 7.66 10.58
CA ASN A 60 -24.21 6.46 9.77
C ASN A 60 -24.38 6.84 8.30
N ILE A 61 -23.64 6.15 7.44
CA ILE A 61 -23.76 6.22 5.98
C ILE A 61 -24.27 4.88 5.49
N SER A 62 -25.43 4.86 4.86
CA SER A 62 -25.95 3.69 4.16
C SER A 62 -26.19 4.03 2.68
N THR A 63 -25.87 3.07 1.82
CA THR A 63 -26.02 3.23 0.38
C THR A 63 -26.92 2.15 -0.18
N ARG A 64 -27.65 2.48 -1.24
CA ARG A 64 -28.44 1.51 -2.00
C ARG A 64 -28.01 1.55 -3.45
N GLN A 65 -27.88 0.37 -4.04
CA GLN A 65 -27.54 0.20 -5.45
C GLN A 65 -28.27 -0.99 -6.02
N ARG A 66 -28.78 -0.84 -7.24
CA ARG A 66 -29.33 -1.94 -8.03
C ARG A 66 -28.27 -2.49 -8.96
N VAL A 67 -27.83 -3.71 -8.71
CA VAL A 67 -26.86 -4.41 -9.56
C VAL A 67 -27.61 -5.39 -10.42
N ALA A 68 -27.46 -5.29 -11.75
CA ALA A 68 -27.94 -6.33 -12.68
C ALA A 68 -27.15 -7.61 -12.43
N VAL A 69 -27.80 -8.65 -11.95
CA VAL A 69 -27.18 -9.97 -11.82
C VAL A 69 -27.03 -10.53 -13.23
N ARG A 70 -25.83 -10.56 -13.78
CA ARG A 70 -25.50 -11.48 -14.86
C ARG A 70 -25.57 -12.87 -14.25
N THR A 71 -26.59 -13.62 -14.60
CA THR A 71 -26.68 -15.04 -14.31
C THR A 71 -25.49 -15.72 -15.00
N GLN A 72 -24.40 -15.92 -14.26
CA GLN A 72 -23.58 -17.10 -14.55
C GLN A 72 -24.53 -18.27 -14.32
N SER A 73 -24.76 -19.03 -15.36
CA SER A 73 -25.55 -20.25 -15.30
C SER A 73 -25.11 -21.06 -14.09
N ASP A 74 -26.06 -21.32 -13.18
CA ASP A 74 -25.82 -22.16 -12.02
C ASP A 74 -25.23 -23.48 -12.55
N PRO A 75 -24.07 -23.94 -12.06
CA PRO A 75 -23.48 -25.21 -12.49
C PRO A 75 -24.48 -26.40 -12.39
N LEU A 76 -25.47 -26.29 -11.49
CA LEU A 76 -26.55 -27.23 -11.34
C LEU A 76 -27.58 -27.11 -12.48
N GLU A 77 -27.92 -25.90 -12.94
CA GLU A 77 -28.81 -25.72 -14.10
C GLU A 77 -28.15 -26.17 -15.41
N GLU A 78 -26.84 -25.94 -15.56
CA GLU A 78 -26.08 -26.43 -16.72
C GLU A 78 -25.94 -27.96 -16.71
N PHE A 79 -25.77 -28.57 -15.54
CA PHE A 79 -25.78 -30.01 -15.34
C PHE A 79 -27.14 -30.62 -15.66
N LEU A 80 -28.25 -30.06 -15.17
CA LEU A 80 -29.60 -30.51 -15.43
C LEU A 80 -30.00 -30.39 -16.92
N ARG A 81 -29.57 -29.35 -17.60
CA ARG A 81 -29.78 -29.16 -19.03
C ARG A 81 -28.99 -30.16 -19.89
N ARG A 82 -27.81 -30.57 -19.43
CA ARG A 82 -26.93 -31.53 -20.12
C ARG A 82 -27.37 -33.00 -19.95
N PHE A 83 -28.10 -33.33 -18.89
CA PHE A 83 -28.51 -34.69 -18.54
C PHE A 83 -30.03 -34.97 -18.64
N GLY A 84 -30.80 -34.15 -19.37
CA GLY A 84 -32.15 -34.47 -19.81
C GLY A 84 -33.23 -34.47 -18.74
N GLY A 85 -33.15 -33.58 -17.77
CA GLY A 85 -34.28 -33.29 -16.87
C GLY A 85 -35.48 -32.69 -17.62
N PRO A 86 -36.71 -32.79 -17.10
CA PRO A 86 -37.92 -32.30 -17.77
C PRO A 86 -37.74 -30.80 -18.08
N GLN A 87 -38.05 -30.41 -19.32
CA GLN A 87 -37.98 -29.02 -19.81
C GLN A 87 -38.86 -28.11 -18.92
N ALA A 88 -38.21 -27.39 -18.03
CA ALA A 88 -38.82 -26.21 -17.44
C ALA A 88 -38.97 -25.21 -18.58
N THR A 89 -40.21 -24.82 -18.90
CA THR A 89 -40.49 -23.73 -19.82
C THR A 89 -39.63 -22.51 -19.47
N PRO A 90 -39.02 -21.85 -20.48
CA PRO A 90 -38.29 -20.59 -20.22
C PRO A 90 -39.28 -19.56 -19.69
N GLN A 91 -39.30 -19.38 -18.37
CA GLN A 91 -39.92 -18.23 -17.79
C GLN A 91 -39.00 -17.06 -18.16
N GLU A 92 -39.47 -16.16 -19.02
CA GLU A 92 -38.83 -14.90 -19.34
C GLU A 92 -38.60 -14.13 -18.04
N GLY A 93 -37.50 -14.44 -17.37
CA GLY A 93 -36.99 -13.68 -16.24
C GLY A 93 -36.34 -12.43 -16.81
N GLY A 94 -37.04 -11.31 -16.75
CA GLY A 94 -36.40 -10.01 -16.93
C GLY A 94 -35.14 -9.88 -16.06
N PRO A 95 -34.26 -8.91 -16.32
CA PRO A 95 -33.00 -8.75 -15.60
C PRO A 95 -33.26 -8.72 -14.10
N ARG A 96 -32.84 -9.78 -13.40
CA ARG A 96 -32.94 -9.84 -11.93
C ARG A 96 -31.94 -8.83 -11.39
N THR A 97 -32.45 -7.73 -10.84
CA THR A 97 -31.67 -6.76 -10.11
C THR A 97 -31.59 -7.19 -8.65
N ARG A 98 -30.41 -7.24 -8.08
CA ARG A 98 -30.19 -7.44 -6.65
C ARG A 98 -29.88 -6.10 -6.03
N GLU A 99 -30.59 -5.72 -4.98
CA GLU A 99 -30.20 -4.58 -4.17
C GLU A 99 -28.99 -4.97 -3.31
N THR A 100 -27.92 -4.20 -3.44
CA THR A 100 -26.74 -4.28 -2.60
C THR A 100 -26.54 -2.91 -1.95
N GLY A 101 -26.00 -2.91 -0.75
CA GLY A 101 -25.72 -1.67 -0.01
C GLY A 101 -24.39 -1.77 0.71
N SER A 102 -23.75 -0.64 0.91
CA SER A 102 -22.62 -0.46 1.79
C SER A 102 -23.07 0.22 3.08
N LEU A 103 -22.38 -0.08 4.17
CA LEU A 103 -22.65 0.50 5.48
C LEU A 103 -21.35 0.98 6.11
N GLY A 104 -21.35 2.22 6.60
CA GLY A 104 -20.20 2.81 7.25
C GLY A 104 -20.57 4.04 8.06
N SER A 105 -19.57 4.84 8.36
CA SER A 105 -19.71 6.08 9.13
C SER A 105 -19.25 7.30 8.32
N GLY A 106 -19.61 8.46 8.83
CA GLY A 106 -19.10 9.75 8.41
C GLY A 106 -19.13 10.73 9.58
N PHE A 107 -18.66 11.93 9.35
CA PHE A 107 -18.72 12.99 10.36
C PHE A 107 -19.00 14.35 9.73
N ILE A 108 -19.79 15.15 10.45
CA ILE A 108 -20.21 16.49 10.03
C ILE A 108 -19.08 17.48 10.33
N ILE A 109 -18.67 18.26 9.31
CA ILE A 109 -17.58 19.24 9.42
C ILE A 109 -18.06 20.69 9.38
N SER A 110 -19.38 20.90 9.23
CA SER A 110 -19.95 22.25 9.20
C SER A 110 -21.42 22.24 9.60
N PRO A 111 -21.93 23.33 10.22
CA PRO A 111 -23.30 23.38 10.73
C PRO A 111 -24.38 23.34 9.64
N ASP A 112 -24.02 23.57 8.40
CA ASP A 112 -24.87 23.50 7.21
C ASP A 112 -24.94 22.10 6.58
N GLY A 113 -24.19 21.10 7.10
CA GLY A 113 -24.35 19.70 6.75
C GLY A 113 -23.38 19.13 5.73
N TYR A 114 -22.15 19.64 5.63
CA TYR A 114 -21.08 18.92 4.93
C TYR A 114 -20.58 17.75 5.78
N ILE A 115 -20.40 16.59 5.15
CA ILE A 115 -20.03 15.33 5.81
C ILE A 115 -18.87 14.71 5.06
N VAL A 116 -17.86 14.29 5.81
CA VAL A 116 -16.71 13.51 5.31
C VAL A 116 -16.95 12.04 5.55
N THR A 117 -16.61 11.21 4.56
CA THR A 117 -16.64 9.75 4.64
C THR A 117 -15.61 9.14 3.68
N ASN A 118 -15.51 7.80 3.62
CA ASN A 118 -14.67 7.13 2.63
C ASN A 118 -15.35 7.03 1.26
N ASN A 119 -14.53 7.08 0.20
CA ASN A 119 -14.98 6.90 -1.17
C ASN A 119 -15.53 5.49 -1.41
N HIS A 120 -14.87 4.45 -0.89
CA HIS A 120 -15.30 3.07 -1.09
C HIS A 120 -16.73 2.80 -0.58
N LEU A 121 -17.23 3.56 0.40
CA LEU A 121 -18.60 3.43 0.92
C LEU A 121 -19.66 3.90 -0.08
N ILE A 122 -19.31 4.86 -0.93
CA ILE A 122 -20.22 5.46 -1.91
C ILE A 122 -19.87 5.10 -3.37
N GLN A 123 -18.91 4.21 -3.54
CA GLN A 123 -18.51 3.71 -4.86
C GLN A 123 -19.49 2.63 -5.32
N SER A 124 -19.83 2.67 -6.62
CA SER A 124 -20.63 1.61 -7.24
C SER A 124 -19.93 0.25 -7.19
N ALA A 125 -20.70 -0.83 -7.07
CA ALA A 125 -20.19 -2.20 -7.11
C ALA A 125 -19.46 -2.55 -8.42
N SER A 126 -19.70 -1.80 -9.50
CA SER A 126 -18.94 -1.90 -10.75
C SER A 126 -17.53 -1.29 -10.66
N GLY A 127 -17.19 -0.63 -9.55
CA GLY A 127 -15.93 0.09 -9.39
C GLY A 127 -15.89 1.46 -10.09
N THR A 128 -16.84 1.75 -10.97
CA THR A 128 -16.99 3.02 -11.68
C THR A 128 -18.31 3.68 -11.32
N GLY A 129 -18.35 5.01 -11.26
CA GLY A 129 -19.56 5.74 -10.86
C GLY A 129 -19.82 5.80 -9.35
N THR A 130 -21.02 6.22 -8.97
CA THR A 130 -21.53 6.30 -7.59
C THR A 130 -22.73 5.37 -7.42
N VAL A 131 -23.12 5.13 -6.17
CA VAL A 131 -24.36 4.43 -5.81
C VAL A 131 -25.58 5.27 -6.19
N ASP A 132 -26.77 4.63 -6.28
CA ASP A 132 -28.01 5.30 -6.68
C ASP A 132 -28.48 6.29 -5.61
N GLU A 133 -28.37 5.92 -4.33
CA GLU A 133 -28.81 6.71 -3.19
C GLU A 133 -27.86 6.57 -2.01
N VAL A 134 -27.58 7.70 -1.36
CA VAL A 134 -26.82 7.76 -0.11
C VAL A 134 -27.74 8.32 0.99
N THR A 135 -27.99 7.54 2.02
CA THR A 135 -28.76 7.96 3.20
C THR A 135 -27.81 8.18 4.38
N VAL A 136 -27.98 9.33 5.03
CA VAL A 136 -27.27 9.70 6.26
C VAL A 136 -28.22 9.64 7.43
N THR A 137 -27.91 8.82 8.45
CA THR A 137 -28.68 8.72 9.68
C THR A 137 -27.88 9.32 10.84
N LEU A 138 -28.44 10.32 11.49
CA LEU A 138 -27.87 10.96 12.69
C LEU A 138 -28.05 10.06 13.94
N THR A 139 -27.36 10.38 15.02
CA THR A 139 -27.50 9.68 16.31
C THR A 139 -28.88 9.77 16.92
N ASN A 140 -29.67 10.81 16.60
CA ASN A 140 -31.09 10.96 16.99
C ASN A 140 -32.05 10.22 16.05
N ARG A 141 -31.56 9.36 15.16
CA ARG A 141 -32.28 8.55 14.16
C ARG A 141 -32.98 9.36 13.06
N ARG A 142 -32.68 10.64 12.92
CA ARG A 142 -33.17 11.41 11.75
C ARG A 142 -32.38 11.02 10.53
N GLU A 143 -33.07 10.76 9.43
CA GLU A 143 -32.52 10.37 8.15
C GLU A 143 -32.56 11.53 7.17
N TYR A 144 -31.52 11.61 6.34
CA TYR A 144 -31.38 12.59 5.27
C TYR A 144 -30.86 11.91 4.01
N VAL A 145 -31.44 12.24 2.87
CA VAL A 145 -30.83 11.90 1.58
C VAL A 145 -29.65 12.85 1.36
N ALA A 146 -28.48 12.28 1.13
CA ALA A 146 -27.25 13.04 0.94
C ALA A 146 -26.92 13.20 -0.54
N LYS A 147 -26.51 14.42 -0.91
CA LYS A 147 -25.91 14.69 -2.21
C LYS A 147 -24.41 14.44 -2.17
N VAL A 148 -23.88 13.69 -3.11
CA VAL A 148 -22.42 13.55 -3.29
C VAL A 148 -21.91 14.84 -3.93
N ILE A 149 -21.08 15.59 -3.19
CA ILE A 149 -20.47 16.84 -3.65
C ILE A 149 -19.23 16.53 -4.49
N GLY A 150 -18.47 15.53 -4.05
CA GLY A 150 -17.30 15.07 -4.77
C GLY A 150 -16.67 13.86 -4.08
N ARG A 151 -15.82 13.18 -4.82
CA ARG A 151 -15.08 12.02 -4.34
C ARG A 151 -13.67 12.01 -4.88
N ASP A 152 -12.77 11.37 -4.16
CA ASP A 152 -11.38 11.23 -4.50
C ASP A 152 -10.92 9.79 -4.25
N PRO A 153 -11.04 8.91 -5.25
CA PRO A 153 -10.66 7.51 -5.12
C PRO A 153 -9.20 7.28 -4.67
N PRO A 154 -8.20 8.06 -5.15
CA PRO A 154 -6.82 7.84 -4.74
C PRO A 154 -6.54 8.05 -3.25
N SER A 155 -7.29 8.91 -2.56
CA SER A 155 -7.17 9.11 -1.12
C SER A 155 -8.26 8.38 -0.32
N ASP A 156 -9.17 7.67 -0.99
CA ASP A 156 -10.34 7.02 -0.40
C ASP A 156 -11.24 7.97 0.40
N LEU A 157 -11.41 9.21 -0.06
CA LEU A 157 -12.22 10.24 0.58
C LEU A 157 -13.41 10.66 -0.29
N ALA A 158 -14.51 11.03 0.38
CA ALA A 158 -15.68 11.61 -0.23
C ALA A 158 -16.30 12.71 0.64
N LEU A 159 -16.93 13.68 -0.02
CA LEU A 159 -17.66 14.77 0.59
C LEU A 159 -19.12 14.67 0.21
N LEU A 160 -19.97 14.61 1.21
CA LEU A 160 -21.43 14.58 1.11
C LEU A 160 -22.03 15.89 1.64
N LYS A 161 -23.28 16.18 1.25
CA LYS A 161 -24.07 17.31 1.74
C LYS A 161 -25.47 16.86 2.05
N ILE A 162 -25.95 17.18 3.25
CA ILE A 162 -27.35 17.02 3.67
C ILE A 162 -27.99 18.39 3.88
N GLU A 163 -29.30 18.45 3.68
CA GLU A 163 -30.07 19.67 3.95
C GLU A 163 -30.45 19.72 5.45
N GLY A 164 -29.61 20.39 6.23
CA GLY A 164 -29.80 20.57 7.67
C GLY A 164 -29.26 21.92 8.13
N GLN A 165 -29.75 22.38 9.29
CA GLN A 165 -29.34 23.63 9.90
C GLN A 165 -28.93 23.37 11.36
N ASN A 166 -27.95 24.12 11.84
CA ASN A 166 -27.45 24.02 13.22
C ASN A 166 -27.04 22.60 13.62
N LEU A 167 -26.49 21.84 12.67
CA LEU A 167 -26.03 20.48 12.93
C LEU A 167 -24.78 20.50 13.82
N PRO A 168 -24.63 19.53 14.74
CA PRO A 168 -23.40 19.35 15.50
C PRO A 168 -22.28 18.99 14.54
N PHE A 169 -21.12 19.63 14.67
CA PHE A 169 -19.97 19.40 13.80
C PHE A 169 -18.67 19.36 14.59
N VAL A 170 -17.66 18.77 13.99
CA VAL A 170 -16.29 18.66 14.54
C VAL A 170 -15.29 19.46 13.72
N GLN A 171 -14.15 19.76 14.33
CA GLN A 171 -13.08 20.50 13.70
C GLN A 171 -11.89 19.59 13.36
N TRP A 172 -11.15 19.97 12.31
CA TRP A 172 -9.90 19.35 11.98
C TRP A 172 -8.82 19.70 12.99
N GLY A 173 -8.05 18.70 13.41
CA GLY A 173 -6.83 18.83 14.18
C GLY A 173 -5.59 18.86 13.28
N ASP A 174 -4.45 18.90 13.94
CA ASP A 174 -3.12 18.87 13.30
C ASP A 174 -2.48 17.48 13.52
N SER A 175 -2.61 16.60 12.53
CA SER A 175 -2.03 15.26 12.59
C SER A 175 -0.49 15.27 12.47
N THR A 176 0.13 16.37 12.04
CA THR A 176 1.61 16.45 11.95
C THR A 176 2.27 16.50 13.34
N ARG A 177 1.51 16.87 14.36
CA ARG A 177 1.96 16.92 15.76
C ARG A 177 1.68 15.62 16.53
N ALA A 178 0.98 14.66 15.91
CA ALA A 178 0.67 13.39 16.51
C ALA A 178 1.95 12.54 16.71
N ARG A 179 2.01 11.78 17.79
CA ARG A 179 3.16 10.95 18.17
C ARG A 179 2.71 9.54 18.49
N VAL A 180 3.57 8.57 18.26
CA VAL A 180 3.37 7.21 18.76
C VAL A 180 3.21 7.23 20.28
N GLY A 181 2.17 6.56 20.78
CA GLY A 181 1.78 6.55 22.18
C GLY A 181 0.73 7.58 22.59
N ASP A 182 0.38 8.55 21.75
CA ASP A 182 -0.70 9.49 22.02
C ASP A 182 -2.06 8.76 21.99
N TRP A 183 -2.94 9.05 22.95
CA TRP A 183 -4.30 8.51 23.01
C TRP A 183 -5.15 9.00 21.85
N VAL A 184 -5.96 8.11 21.30
CA VAL A 184 -6.95 8.42 20.25
C VAL A 184 -8.28 7.75 20.54
N LEU A 185 -9.36 8.38 20.06
CA LEU A 185 -10.70 7.79 20.03
C LEU A 185 -11.14 7.63 18.58
N ALA A 186 -11.54 6.42 18.21
CA ALA A 186 -12.23 6.17 16.96
C ALA A 186 -13.74 6.07 17.23
N ILE A 187 -14.52 6.90 16.55
CA ILE A 187 -15.98 6.92 16.72
C ILE A 187 -16.63 6.55 15.39
N GLY A 188 -17.59 5.64 15.45
CA GLY A 188 -18.44 5.26 14.34
C GLY A 188 -19.90 5.22 14.75
N ASN A 189 -20.78 5.10 13.77
CA ASN A 189 -22.20 4.91 13.99
C ASN A 189 -22.73 3.73 13.16
N PRO A 190 -22.23 2.51 13.41
CA PRO A 190 -22.66 1.33 12.66
C PRO A 190 -24.15 1.11 12.85
N TYR A 191 -24.86 0.84 11.76
CA TYR A 191 -26.30 0.55 11.73
C TYR A 191 -27.23 1.68 12.24
N GLY A 192 -26.72 2.89 12.47
CA GLY A 192 -27.54 3.98 13.03
C GLY A 192 -28.09 3.71 14.45
N LEU A 193 -27.47 2.77 15.19
CA LEU A 193 -27.95 2.32 16.51
C LEU A 193 -27.48 3.19 17.68
N GLY A 194 -26.71 4.28 17.38
CA GLY A 194 -26.32 5.24 18.40
C GLY A 194 -24.87 5.24 18.79
N GLY A 195 -23.96 5.34 17.86
CA GLY A 195 -22.54 5.60 18.06
C GLY A 195 -21.75 4.52 18.81
N THR A 196 -20.66 4.06 18.24
CA THR A 196 -19.68 3.17 18.88
C THR A 196 -18.38 3.93 19.08
N VAL A 197 -17.84 3.90 20.28
CA VAL A 197 -16.58 4.54 20.65
C VAL A 197 -15.56 3.47 21.01
N THR A 198 -14.39 3.53 20.38
CA THR A 198 -13.23 2.74 20.76
C THR A 198 -12.07 3.67 21.08
N ALA A 199 -11.25 3.31 22.06
CA ALA A 199 -10.08 4.06 22.47
C ALA A 199 -8.83 3.19 22.30
N GLY A 200 -7.73 3.82 21.99
CA GLY A 200 -6.43 3.21 21.84
C GLY A 200 -5.34 4.26 21.73
N ILE A 201 -4.19 3.88 21.23
CA ILE A 201 -3.06 4.79 21.00
C ILE A 201 -2.66 4.81 19.52
N ILE A 202 -1.92 5.80 19.14
CA ILE A 202 -1.18 5.79 17.87
C ILE A 202 -0.05 4.76 18.01
N SER A 203 -0.15 3.67 17.26
CA SER A 203 0.84 2.57 17.26
C SER A 203 2.00 2.85 16.30
N ALA A 204 1.74 3.51 15.18
CA ALA A 204 2.74 3.94 14.20
C ALA A 204 2.23 5.12 13.37
N LEU A 205 3.15 5.87 12.80
CA LEU A 205 2.87 6.95 11.86
C LEU A 205 3.42 6.60 10.48
N HIS A 206 2.80 7.18 9.44
CA HIS A 206 3.23 7.03 8.05
C HIS A 206 3.27 5.57 7.56
N ARG A 207 2.34 4.74 8.05
CA ARG A 207 2.29 3.33 7.69
C ARG A 207 1.84 3.15 6.26
N GLY A 208 2.71 2.60 5.39
CA GLY A 208 2.35 2.14 4.06
C GLY A 208 1.76 0.72 4.10
N ILE A 209 0.77 0.45 3.23
CA ILE A 209 0.19 -0.89 3.04
C ILE A 209 0.74 -1.50 1.75
N THR A 210 0.73 -0.72 0.67
CA THR A 210 1.14 -1.17 -0.67
C THR A 210 2.57 -0.79 -1.02
N GLY A 211 3.15 0.17 -0.28
CA GLY A 211 4.49 0.70 -0.51
C GLY A 211 4.65 1.52 -1.80
N VAL A 212 3.57 1.76 -2.56
CA VAL A 212 3.65 2.39 -3.89
C VAL A 212 2.72 3.60 -4.09
N GLY A 213 1.87 3.93 -3.12
CA GLY A 213 0.89 5.03 -3.24
C GLY A 213 1.39 6.34 -2.63
N ALA A 214 1.08 7.48 -3.26
CA ALA A 214 1.35 8.81 -2.69
C ALA A 214 0.56 9.08 -1.39
N TYR A 215 -0.54 8.37 -1.18
CA TYR A 215 -1.44 8.48 -0.02
C TYR A 215 -1.37 7.26 0.90
N ASP A 216 -0.45 6.35 0.64
CA ASP A 216 -0.20 5.16 1.46
C ASP A 216 0.61 5.53 2.71
N ARG A 217 0.06 6.44 3.53
CA ARG A 217 0.69 6.98 4.75
C ARG A 217 -0.35 7.13 5.84
N TYR A 218 -0.72 6.01 6.43
CA TYR A 218 -1.76 5.96 7.46
C TYR A 218 -1.19 6.22 8.86
N ILE A 219 -2.05 6.74 9.74
CA ILE A 219 -1.89 6.61 11.19
C ILE A 219 -2.35 5.20 11.54
N GLN A 220 -1.48 4.40 12.14
CA GLN A 220 -1.84 3.10 12.69
C GLN A 220 -2.27 3.26 14.16
N THR A 221 -3.34 2.58 14.54
CA THR A 221 -3.86 2.55 15.91
C THR A 221 -4.26 1.15 16.34
N ASP A 222 -4.21 0.87 17.63
CA ASP A 222 -4.79 -0.32 18.25
C ASP A 222 -6.24 -0.11 18.74
N ALA A 223 -6.76 1.13 18.66
CA ALA A 223 -8.19 1.37 18.79
C ALA A 223 -8.94 0.48 17.80
N SER A 224 -9.91 -0.29 18.27
CA SER A 224 -10.60 -1.28 17.44
C SER A 224 -11.34 -0.61 16.27
N ILE A 225 -10.84 -0.79 15.06
CA ILE A 225 -11.51 -0.43 13.82
C ILE A 225 -12.18 -1.71 13.29
N ASN A 226 -13.47 -1.65 13.03
CA ASN A 226 -14.28 -2.75 12.49
C ASN A 226 -15.21 -2.22 11.39
N MET A 227 -15.91 -3.13 10.71
CA MET A 227 -16.97 -2.76 9.78
C MET A 227 -17.99 -1.84 10.47
N GLY A 228 -18.18 -0.65 9.90
CA GLY A 228 -19.05 0.41 10.44
C GLY A 228 -18.31 1.61 11.02
N ASN A 229 -17.05 1.51 11.44
CA ASN A 229 -16.24 2.68 11.82
C ASN A 229 -15.55 3.35 10.62
N SER A 230 -15.43 2.64 9.47
CA SER A 230 -14.85 3.20 8.24
C SER A 230 -15.61 4.46 7.80
N GLY A 231 -14.87 5.49 7.43
CA GLY A 231 -15.38 6.84 7.12
C GLY A 231 -15.61 7.71 8.35
N GLY A 232 -15.64 7.14 9.55
CA GLY A 232 -15.75 7.87 10.80
C GLY A 232 -14.43 8.55 11.20
N PRO A 233 -14.48 9.48 12.17
CA PRO A 233 -13.33 10.25 12.62
C PRO A 233 -12.48 9.48 13.64
N MET A 234 -11.17 9.75 13.61
CA MET A 234 -10.23 9.52 14.69
C MET A 234 -9.94 10.86 15.36
N PHE A 235 -10.14 10.92 16.67
CA PHE A 235 -9.97 12.14 17.46
C PHE A 235 -8.74 12.09 18.35
N ASP A 236 -8.12 13.26 18.56
CA ASP A 236 -7.20 13.50 19.68
C ASP A 236 -7.98 13.73 21.00
N LEU A 237 -7.27 13.86 22.10
CA LEU A 237 -7.89 14.14 23.41
C LEU A 237 -8.52 15.55 23.54
N ASN A 238 -8.26 16.45 22.61
CA ASN A 238 -8.90 17.77 22.54
C ASN A 238 -10.25 17.69 21.81
N GLY A 239 -10.54 16.58 21.15
CA GLY A 239 -11.74 16.37 20.36
C GLY A 239 -11.63 16.88 18.92
N ASN A 240 -10.42 17.07 18.43
CA ASN A 240 -10.18 17.43 17.04
C ASN A 240 -9.94 16.18 16.19
N VAL A 241 -10.38 16.20 14.94
CA VAL A 241 -10.20 15.09 14.00
C VAL A 241 -8.77 15.09 13.48
N ILE A 242 -7.98 14.09 13.88
CA ILE A 242 -6.62 13.88 13.39
C ILE A 242 -6.52 12.82 12.29
N GLY A 243 -7.63 12.10 12.02
CA GLY A 243 -7.67 11.10 10.94
C GLY A 243 -9.08 10.69 10.56
N VAL A 244 -9.21 10.06 9.39
CA VAL A 244 -10.43 9.41 8.89
C VAL A 244 -10.19 7.91 8.89
N ASN A 245 -10.96 7.14 9.66
CA ASN A 245 -10.82 5.70 9.73
C ASN A 245 -11.14 5.09 8.36
N SER A 246 -10.25 4.28 7.81
CA SER A 246 -10.42 3.78 6.43
C SER A 246 -10.37 2.26 6.37
N ALA A 247 -9.31 1.64 6.88
CA ALA A 247 -9.05 0.24 6.67
C ALA A 247 -8.55 -0.44 7.95
N LEU A 248 -8.57 -1.77 7.93
CA LEU A 248 -7.86 -2.62 8.89
C LEU A 248 -7.01 -3.64 8.13
N ILE A 249 -5.85 -3.96 8.67
CA ILE A 249 -5.06 -5.11 8.22
C ILE A 249 -5.49 -6.30 9.06
N SER A 250 -6.19 -7.26 8.43
CA SER A 250 -6.69 -8.43 9.15
C SER A 250 -6.78 -9.64 8.21
N PRO A 251 -6.25 -10.80 8.62
CA PRO A 251 -6.43 -12.05 7.89
C PRO A 251 -7.89 -12.57 7.93
N THR A 252 -8.66 -12.16 8.93
CA THR A 252 -10.02 -12.67 9.20
C THR A 252 -11.13 -11.64 8.96
N GLY A 253 -10.76 -10.38 8.67
CA GLY A 253 -11.71 -9.27 8.56
C GLY A 253 -12.15 -8.66 9.91
N ALA A 254 -11.75 -9.24 11.05
CA ALA A 254 -11.97 -8.67 12.38
C ALA A 254 -10.73 -7.87 12.83
N SER A 255 -10.92 -6.90 13.74
CA SER A 255 -9.80 -6.13 14.29
C SER A 255 -8.81 -7.03 15.04
N VAL A 256 -7.55 -6.96 14.64
CA VAL A 256 -6.41 -7.61 15.30
C VAL A 256 -5.46 -6.59 15.93
N GLY A 257 -5.95 -5.37 16.19
CA GLY A 257 -5.14 -4.27 16.76
C GLY A 257 -4.34 -3.49 15.71
N ILE A 258 -4.67 -3.60 14.43
CA ILE A 258 -4.04 -2.86 13.33
C ILE A 258 -5.12 -2.11 12.55
N GLY A 259 -5.59 -1.01 13.12
CA GLY A 259 -6.47 -0.05 12.47
C GLY A 259 -5.66 1.02 11.75
N LEU A 260 -6.19 1.52 10.63
CA LEU A 260 -5.53 2.49 9.77
C LEU A 260 -6.47 3.68 9.51
N SER A 261 -5.95 4.89 9.71
CA SER A 261 -6.69 6.12 9.46
C SER A 261 -5.91 7.06 8.54
N ILE A 262 -6.60 7.68 7.60
CA ILE A 262 -6.06 8.69 6.69
C ILE A 262 -5.76 9.93 7.53
N PRO A 263 -4.52 10.44 7.60
CA PRO A 263 -4.17 11.61 8.42
C PRO A 263 -4.93 12.86 8.00
N ALA A 264 -5.28 13.71 8.96
CA ALA A 264 -5.97 14.98 8.71
C ALA A 264 -5.18 15.91 7.78
N GLU A 265 -3.85 15.89 7.84
CA GLU A 265 -2.96 16.65 6.96
C GLU A 265 -3.15 16.29 5.47
N LEU A 266 -3.50 15.03 5.18
CA LEU A 266 -3.80 14.56 3.82
C LEU A 266 -5.28 14.74 3.48
N ALA A 267 -6.17 14.50 4.45
CA ALA A 267 -7.62 14.54 4.22
C ALA A 267 -8.15 15.95 4.02
N LYS A 268 -7.75 16.90 4.85
CA LYS A 268 -8.30 18.28 4.84
C LYS A 268 -8.12 18.99 3.49
N PRO A 269 -6.92 19.04 2.86
CA PRO A 269 -6.76 19.69 1.54
C PRO A 269 -7.61 19.06 0.44
N VAL A 270 -7.82 17.74 0.48
CA VAL A 270 -8.69 16.99 -0.44
C VAL A 270 -10.13 17.46 -0.25
N ILE A 271 -10.63 17.42 0.98
CA ILE A 271 -12.01 17.84 1.31
C ILE A 271 -12.25 19.32 0.97
N ASP A 272 -11.30 20.21 1.25
CA ASP A 272 -11.39 21.62 0.89
C ASP A 272 -11.48 21.82 -0.64
N SER A 273 -10.80 21.00 -1.43
CA SER A 273 -10.88 21.03 -2.91
C SER A 273 -12.24 20.51 -3.38
N LEU A 274 -12.71 19.38 -2.86
CA LEU A 274 -14.03 18.83 -3.18
C LEU A 274 -15.16 19.81 -2.83
N ARG A 275 -15.04 20.53 -1.70
CA ARG A 275 -16.01 21.55 -1.28
C ARG A 275 -16.12 22.72 -2.25
N ARG A 276 -15.02 23.07 -2.93
CA ARG A 276 -15.00 24.08 -4.00
C ARG A 276 -15.47 23.54 -5.37
N GLY A 277 -15.88 22.26 -5.44
CA GLY A 277 -16.22 21.60 -6.70
C GLY A 277 -15.01 21.34 -7.60
N GLN A 278 -13.81 21.33 -7.03
CA GLN A 278 -12.55 21.14 -7.74
C GLN A 278 -12.00 19.73 -7.48
N ARG A 279 -11.41 19.14 -8.52
CA ARG A 279 -10.62 17.92 -8.33
C ARG A 279 -9.35 18.27 -7.54
N PRO A 280 -8.95 17.46 -6.53
CA PRO A 280 -7.68 17.63 -5.85
C PRO A 280 -6.52 17.52 -6.86
N GLN A 281 -5.79 18.59 -7.04
CA GLN A 281 -4.61 18.61 -7.91
C GLN A 281 -3.44 17.91 -7.22
N ARG A 282 -2.71 17.12 -7.97
CA ARG A 282 -1.57 16.34 -7.47
C ARG A 282 -0.40 16.44 -8.41
N GLY A 283 0.76 16.65 -7.83
CA GLY A 283 2.00 16.60 -8.58
C GLY A 283 2.25 15.20 -9.17
N TYR A 284 2.87 15.17 -10.33
CA TYR A 284 3.15 13.96 -11.08
C TYR A 284 4.48 14.07 -11.84
N LEU A 285 5.20 12.96 -11.94
CA LEU A 285 6.45 12.85 -12.70
C LEU A 285 6.37 11.90 -13.89
N GLY A 286 5.52 10.88 -13.83
CA GLY A 286 5.49 9.82 -14.83
C GLY A 286 6.64 8.82 -14.68
N VAL A 287 6.92 8.40 -13.45
CA VAL A 287 7.94 7.39 -13.11
C VAL A 287 7.32 6.22 -12.37
N GLY A 288 7.77 5.02 -12.67
CA GLY A 288 7.60 3.86 -11.81
C GLY A 288 8.77 3.80 -10.84
N LEU A 289 8.49 3.67 -9.55
CA LEU A 289 9.48 3.67 -8.48
C LEU A 289 9.47 2.32 -7.76
N GLN A 290 10.59 2.00 -7.12
CA GLN A 290 10.74 0.81 -6.29
C GLN A 290 11.62 1.16 -5.09
N PRO A 291 11.21 0.79 -3.86
CA PRO A 291 12.02 0.96 -2.66
C PRO A 291 13.36 0.21 -2.77
N LEU A 292 14.38 0.71 -2.10
CA LEU A 292 15.67 0.03 -1.97
C LEU A 292 15.58 -0.98 -0.80
N ASP A 293 15.30 -2.23 -1.11
CA ASP A 293 15.51 -3.32 -0.15
C ASP A 293 17.02 -3.56 0.10
N GLU A 294 17.34 -4.45 1.04
CA GLU A 294 18.71 -4.71 1.44
C GLU A 294 19.59 -5.21 0.28
N ASN A 295 19.05 -6.07 -0.56
CA ASN A 295 19.80 -6.68 -1.66
C ASN A 295 20.00 -5.70 -2.83
N ILE A 296 18.98 -4.90 -3.16
CA ILE A 296 19.09 -3.83 -4.16
C ILE A 296 20.10 -2.78 -3.67
N ALA A 297 19.98 -2.33 -2.42
CA ALA A 297 20.89 -1.35 -1.84
C ALA A 297 22.34 -1.87 -1.81
N SER A 298 22.56 -3.12 -1.38
CA SER A 298 23.88 -3.78 -1.36
C SER A 298 24.48 -3.88 -2.76
N SER A 299 23.70 -4.28 -3.77
CA SER A 299 24.16 -4.37 -5.17
C SER A 299 24.61 -3.03 -5.75
N LEU A 300 24.06 -1.92 -5.25
CA LEU A 300 24.39 -0.56 -5.64
C LEU A 300 25.46 0.09 -4.73
N GLY A 301 25.83 -0.57 -3.64
CA GLY A 301 26.75 0.00 -2.63
C GLY A 301 26.13 1.16 -1.85
N LEU A 302 24.81 1.13 -1.64
CA LEU A 302 24.04 2.18 -0.97
C LEU A 302 23.50 1.69 0.38
N PRO A 303 23.22 2.59 1.33
CA PRO A 303 22.51 2.25 2.55
C PRO A 303 21.07 1.77 2.25
N LYS A 304 20.60 0.76 2.98
CA LYS A 304 19.21 0.31 2.97
C LYS A 304 18.26 1.45 3.36
N ASP A 305 17.04 1.40 2.84
CA ASP A 305 15.94 2.32 3.17
C ASP A 305 16.24 3.82 2.90
N ARG A 306 17.19 4.11 2.01
CA ARG A 306 17.59 5.47 1.67
C ARG A 306 17.55 5.72 0.17
N GLY A 307 16.41 6.23 -0.27
CA GLY A 307 16.11 6.50 -1.67
C GLY A 307 15.17 5.48 -2.30
N GLU A 308 14.78 5.73 -3.52
CA GLU A 308 13.99 4.84 -4.37
C GLU A 308 14.63 4.74 -5.76
N ILE A 309 14.63 3.54 -6.34
CA ILE A 309 15.16 3.32 -7.70
C ILE A 309 14.05 3.55 -8.74
N VAL A 310 14.39 4.28 -9.79
CA VAL A 310 13.50 4.51 -10.93
C VAL A 310 13.42 3.23 -11.76
N ARG A 311 12.29 2.55 -11.68
CA ARG A 311 12.00 1.32 -12.40
C ARG A 311 11.62 1.56 -13.86
N SER A 312 10.89 2.64 -14.12
CA SER A 312 10.48 3.04 -15.47
C SER A 312 10.25 4.54 -15.55
N VAL A 313 10.41 5.10 -16.74
CA VAL A 313 10.11 6.51 -17.06
C VAL A 313 9.16 6.54 -18.24
N GLN A 314 8.01 7.18 -18.06
CA GLN A 314 6.99 7.28 -19.10
C GLN A 314 7.41 8.34 -20.14
N PRO A 315 7.43 8.00 -21.43
CA PRO A 315 7.77 8.95 -22.48
C PRO A 315 6.85 10.17 -22.50
N GLY A 316 7.43 11.35 -22.71
CA GLY A 316 6.66 12.61 -22.78
C GLY A 316 6.24 13.20 -21.43
N GLU A 317 6.38 12.48 -20.32
CA GLU A 317 6.04 12.94 -18.98
C GLU A 317 7.17 13.81 -18.35
N PRO A 318 6.91 14.54 -17.25
CA PRO A 318 7.86 15.46 -16.65
C PRO A 318 9.26 14.87 -16.37
N ALA A 319 9.31 13.63 -15.89
CA ALA A 319 10.58 12.95 -15.60
C ALA A 319 11.40 12.70 -16.87
N ALA A 320 10.75 12.26 -17.95
CA ALA A 320 11.41 12.04 -19.24
C ALA A 320 11.95 13.36 -19.81
N ARG A 321 11.15 14.43 -19.75
CA ARG A 321 11.58 15.77 -20.20
C ARG A 321 12.76 16.32 -19.37
N ALA A 322 12.81 15.97 -18.09
CA ALA A 322 13.90 16.37 -17.21
C ALA A 322 15.16 15.49 -17.36
N GLY A 323 15.09 14.40 -18.14
CA GLY A 323 16.20 13.49 -18.36
C GLY A 323 16.43 12.47 -17.24
N LEU A 324 15.40 12.17 -16.41
CA LEU A 324 15.44 11.01 -15.52
C LEU A 324 15.48 9.73 -16.33
N GLN A 325 16.18 8.72 -15.84
CA GLN A 325 16.41 7.46 -16.53
C GLN A 325 16.09 6.26 -15.62
N GLN A 326 15.75 5.14 -16.22
CA GLN A 326 15.66 3.87 -15.53
C GLN A 326 17.00 3.53 -14.86
N GLY A 327 16.94 3.08 -13.61
CA GLY A 327 18.13 2.79 -12.79
C GLY A 327 18.66 3.99 -11.98
N ASP A 328 18.14 5.20 -12.17
CA ASP A 328 18.45 6.31 -11.27
C ASP A 328 17.97 6.00 -9.85
N VAL A 329 18.78 6.30 -8.85
CA VAL A 329 18.38 6.20 -7.45
C VAL A 329 18.13 7.60 -6.91
N ILE A 330 16.85 7.95 -6.69
CA ILE A 330 16.45 9.25 -6.17
C ILE A 330 16.66 9.26 -4.66
N LEU A 331 17.49 10.20 -4.17
CA LEU A 331 17.84 10.36 -2.75
C LEU A 331 17.10 11.50 -2.08
N ARG A 332 16.84 12.59 -2.84
CA ARG A 332 16.14 13.78 -2.32
C ARG A 332 15.24 14.39 -3.38
N VAL A 333 14.14 14.96 -2.92
CA VAL A 333 13.22 15.77 -3.72
C VAL A 333 13.02 17.09 -3.02
N ASN A 334 13.35 18.18 -3.68
CA ASN A 334 13.25 19.54 -3.11
C ASN A 334 13.93 19.69 -1.74
N GLY A 335 15.14 19.11 -1.59
CA GLY A 335 15.91 19.10 -0.35
C GLY A 335 15.43 18.15 0.74
N GLN A 336 14.30 17.46 0.55
CA GLN A 336 13.76 16.49 1.50
C GLN A 336 14.28 15.08 1.18
N ASP A 337 14.76 14.35 2.20
CA ASP A 337 15.30 13.01 2.04
C ASP A 337 14.19 12.01 1.65
N VAL A 338 14.52 11.10 0.73
CA VAL A 338 13.65 9.99 0.34
C VAL A 338 13.95 8.77 1.20
N ASN A 339 12.92 8.22 1.82
CA ASN A 339 12.97 7.06 2.69
C ASN A 339 11.58 6.37 2.74
N PRO A 340 11.40 5.20 3.39
CA PRO A 340 10.11 4.52 3.44
C PRO A 340 8.95 5.33 4.03
N GLN A 341 9.25 6.29 4.92
CA GLN A 341 8.24 7.19 5.50
C GLN A 341 7.96 8.42 4.62
N GLN A 342 8.84 8.71 3.67
CA GLN A 342 8.80 9.92 2.83
C GLN A 342 9.21 9.58 1.40
N THR A 343 8.31 8.92 0.68
CA THR A 343 8.54 8.43 -0.69
C THR A 343 8.59 9.56 -1.72
N VAL A 344 9.22 9.33 -2.86
CA VAL A 344 9.20 10.27 -3.99
C VAL A 344 7.76 10.57 -4.42
N SER A 345 6.92 9.53 -4.48
CA SER A 345 5.50 9.68 -4.83
C SER A 345 4.77 10.64 -3.89
N TYR A 346 5.01 10.52 -2.57
CA TYR A 346 4.43 11.43 -1.58
C TYR A 346 4.95 12.86 -1.73
N LEU A 347 6.27 13.04 -1.84
CA LEU A 347 6.88 14.36 -1.97
C LEU A 347 6.38 15.11 -3.20
N ILE A 348 6.30 14.42 -4.32
CA ILE A 348 5.84 14.99 -5.60
C ILE A 348 4.33 15.26 -5.57
N ALA A 349 3.51 14.34 -5.06
CA ALA A 349 2.05 14.53 -5.01
C ALA A 349 1.65 15.76 -4.17
N ASN A 350 2.44 16.10 -3.15
CA ASN A 350 2.22 17.27 -2.29
C ASN A 350 2.96 18.53 -2.78
N THR A 351 3.59 18.47 -3.93
CA THR A 351 4.26 19.63 -4.55
C THR A 351 3.31 20.31 -5.53
N THR A 352 3.32 21.65 -5.53
CA THR A 352 2.46 22.45 -6.43
C THR A 352 2.75 22.12 -7.89
N VAL A 353 1.70 21.82 -8.65
CA VAL A 353 1.77 21.61 -10.10
C VAL A 353 2.37 22.83 -10.80
N GLY A 354 3.27 22.62 -11.73
CA GLY A 354 4.00 23.67 -12.45
C GLY A 354 5.25 24.20 -11.75
N SER A 355 5.50 23.81 -10.48
CA SER A 355 6.72 24.23 -9.78
C SER A 355 7.96 23.49 -10.28
N ARG A 356 9.12 24.16 -10.18
CA ARG A 356 10.43 23.55 -10.49
C ARG A 356 10.99 22.90 -9.24
N VAL A 357 11.36 21.64 -9.34
CA VAL A 357 11.83 20.83 -8.22
C VAL A 357 13.19 20.22 -8.55
N PRO A 358 14.23 20.48 -7.75
CA PRO A 358 15.50 19.78 -7.82
C PRO A 358 15.32 18.35 -7.27
N ILE A 359 15.82 17.36 -8.01
CA ILE A 359 15.87 15.95 -7.63
C ILE A 359 17.32 15.55 -7.56
N GLU A 360 17.81 15.20 -6.36
CA GLU A 360 19.15 14.66 -6.16
C GLU A 360 19.09 13.14 -6.33
N LEU A 361 19.97 12.61 -7.18
CA LEU A 361 19.98 11.20 -7.53
C LEU A 361 21.39 10.66 -7.70
N ILE A 362 21.50 9.34 -7.76
CA ILE A 362 22.72 8.61 -8.18
C ILE A 362 22.43 7.92 -9.52
N ARG A 363 23.29 8.15 -10.50
CA ARG A 363 23.31 7.49 -11.80
C ARG A 363 24.68 6.93 -12.06
N GLY A 364 24.78 5.61 -12.31
CA GLY A 364 26.08 4.95 -12.57
C GLY A 364 27.12 5.20 -11.48
N GLY A 365 26.69 5.25 -10.19
CA GLY A 365 27.55 5.51 -9.05
C GLY A 365 27.92 6.99 -8.81
N ARG A 366 27.46 7.92 -9.66
CA ARG A 366 27.76 9.36 -9.53
C ARG A 366 26.54 10.13 -9.02
N ARG A 367 26.74 11.01 -8.03
CA ARG A 367 25.70 11.93 -7.58
C ARG A 367 25.50 13.05 -8.59
N MET A 368 24.24 13.38 -8.85
CA MET A 368 23.86 14.51 -9.69
C MET A 368 22.51 15.08 -9.29
N THR A 369 22.19 16.25 -9.78
CA THR A 369 20.88 16.89 -9.58
C THR A 369 20.23 17.14 -10.93
N VAL A 370 18.97 16.74 -11.04
CA VAL A 370 18.11 17.00 -12.20
C VAL A 370 16.95 17.87 -11.74
N THR A 371 16.65 18.93 -12.49
CA THR A 371 15.51 19.79 -12.17
C THR A 371 14.34 19.45 -13.08
N THR A 372 13.20 19.12 -12.49
CA THR A 372 11.96 18.84 -13.22
C THR A 372 10.89 19.90 -12.96
N VAL A 373 9.94 20.03 -13.89
CA VAL A 373 8.71 20.77 -13.67
C VAL A 373 7.63 19.75 -13.33
N VAL A 374 7.01 19.89 -12.16
CA VAL A 374 5.98 18.97 -11.69
C VAL A 374 4.75 19.09 -12.57
N GLY A 375 4.31 17.98 -13.17
CA GLY A 375 3.08 17.88 -13.93
C GLY A 375 1.86 17.65 -13.05
N GLU A 376 0.67 17.71 -13.63
CA GLU A 376 -0.57 17.27 -12.98
C GLU A 376 -0.78 15.77 -13.21
N ARG A 377 -1.18 15.04 -12.15
CA ARG A 377 -1.48 13.61 -12.25
C ARG A 377 -2.71 13.38 -13.14
N PRO A 378 -2.61 12.55 -14.18
CA PRO A 378 -3.75 12.15 -15.01
C PRO A 378 -4.87 11.51 -14.19
N THR A 379 -6.10 11.49 -14.72
CA THR A 379 -7.22 10.79 -14.09
C THR A 379 -6.99 9.26 -14.09
N GLU A 380 -7.67 8.53 -13.21
CA GLU A 380 -7.58 7.06 -13.21
C GLU A 380 -8.09 6.47 -14.54
N GLU A 381 -9.11 7.11 -15.15
CA GLU A 381 -9.60 6.71 -16.47
C GLU A 381 -8.58 6.97 -17.59
N GLU A 382 -7.80 8.05 -17.49
CA GLU A 382 -6.71 8.33 -18.45
C GLU A 382 -5.54 7.37 -18.24
N LEU A 383 -5.20 7.05 -16.98
CA LEU A 383 -4.18 6.06 -16.67
C LEU A 383 -4.59 4.66 -17.12
N ALA A 384 -5.85 4.25 -16.90
CA ALA A 384 -6.40 2.98 -17.36
C ALA A 384 -6.36 2.88 -18.90
N ARG A 385 -6.82 3.92 -19.61
CA ARG A 385 -6.76 3.97 -21.08
C ARG A 385 -5.34 3.87 -21.63
N ARG A 386 -4.35 4.47 -20.96
CA ARG A 386 -2.94 4.36 -21.34
C ARG A 386 -2.38 2.95 -21.14
N LEU A 387 -2.87 2.21 -20.14
CA LEU A 387 -2.50 0.81 -19.91
C LEU A 387 -3.16 -0.13 -20.94
N GLU A 388 -4.42 0.09 -21.27
CA GLU A 388 -5.15 -0.71 -22.27
C GLU A 388 -4.58 -0.55 -23.69
N SER A 389 -4.13 0.64 -24.06
CA SER A 389 -3.50 0.88 -25.37
C SER A 389 -2.12 0.22 -25.54
N GLY A 390 -1.53 -0.34 -24.47
CA GLY A 390 -0.29 -1.11 -24.48
C GLY A 390 -0.45 -2.63 -24.46
N GLY A 391 -1.67 -3.18 -24.41
CA GLY A 391 -1.96 -4.60 -24.27
C GLY A 391 -2.31 -5.29 -25.59
N GLY A 392 -1.45 -6.19 -26.06
CA GLY A 392 -1.70 -7.06 -27.23
C GLY A 392 -2.39 -8.37 -26.83
N GLU A 393 -3.13 -8.93 -27.76
CA GLU A 393 -4.03 -10.08 -27.76
C GLU A 393 -3.49 -11.40 -27.14
N GLU A 394 -4.40 -12.15 -26.54
CA GLU A 394 -4.18 -13.38 -25.79
C GLU A 394 -4.08 -14.65 -26.68
N LEU A 395 -2.93 -15.33 -26.67
CA LEU A 395 -2.75 -16.65 -27.31
C LEU A 395 -2.07 -17.66 -26.35
N ALA A 396 -2.56 -18.90 -26.39
CA ALA A 396 -2.20 -20.01 -25.50
C ALA A 396 -0.76 -20.55 -25.65
N PRO A 397 -0.21 -21.21 -24.60
CA PRO A 397 1.18 -21.68 -24.61
C PRO A 397 1.36 -23.01 -25.32
N ASP A 398 2.32 -23.07 -26.20
CA ASP A 398 2.82 -24.31 -26.80
C ASP A 398 4.20 -24.65 -26.24
N THR A 399 4.38 -25.90 -25.81
CA THR A 399 5.55 -26.39 -25.08
C THR A 399 6.45 -27.20 -25.99
N THR A 400 7.66 -26.72 -26.24
CA THR A 400 8.73 -27.53 -26.86
C THR A 400 10.00 -27.52 -26.01
N PRO A 401 10.67 -28.65 -25.80
CA PRO A 401 11.88 -28.75 -24.98
C PRO A 401 13.10 -28.20 -25.71
N GLN A 402 13.97 -27.51 -24.98
CA GLN A 402 15.14 -26.89 -25.56
C GLN A 402 16.43 -27.16 -24.78
N ALA A 403 17.55 -27.03 -25.51
CA ALA A 403 18.94 -27.33 -25.19
C ALA A 403 19.46 -26.76 -23.84
N PRO A 404 20.53 -27.35 -23.25
CA PRO A 404 21.03 -26.95 -21.95
C PRO A 404 21.54 -25.49 -21.96
N GLY A 405 20.89 -24.64 -21.17
CA GLY A 405 21.27 -23.25 -21.01
C GLY A 405 22.47 -23.08 -20.06
N THR A 406 23.14 -21.95 -20.17
CA THR A 406 24.20 -21.54 -19.23
C THR A 406 23.60 -21.39 -17.83
N ARG A 407 24.18 -22.04 -16.81
CA ARG A 407 23.75 -21.95 -15.42
C ARG A 407 24.54 -20.90 -14.68
N THR A 408 23.85 -19.97 -14.01
CA THR A 408 24.45 -18.98 -13.10
C THR A 408 23.41 -18.51 -12.08
N LEU A 409 23.80 -18.26 -10.84
CA LEU A 409 22.92 -17.80 -9.75
C LEU A 409 21.71 -18.72 -9.47
N GLY A 410 21.84 -20.03 -9.69
CA GLY A 410 20.70 -20.96 -9.61
C GLY A 410 19.70 -20.83 -10.76
N LEU A 411 20.05 -20.08 -11.82
CA LEU A 411 19.22 -19.87 -13.01
C LEU A 411 19.79 -20.62 -14.21
N SER A 412 18.91 -21.30 -14.95
CA SER A 412 19.21 -21.78 -16.30
C SER A 412 18.71 -20.76 -17.30
N LEU A 413 19.59 -20.28 -18.18
CA LEU A 413 19.37 -19.11 -19.02
C LEU A 413 19.43 -19.44 -20.50
N GLN A 414 18.60 -18.76 -21.30
CA GLN A 414 18.58 -18.87 -22.76
C GLN A 414 18.40 -17.49 -23.40
N ALA A 415 19.01 -17.27 -24.57
CA ALA A 415 18.77 -16.04 -25.33
C ALA A 415 17.30 -15.96 -25.79
N LEU A 416 16.73 -14.76 -25.75
CA LEU A 416 15.37 -14.51 -26.23
C LEU A 416 15.32 -14.71 -27.75
N SER A 417 14.56 -15.71 -28.22
CA SER A 417 14.24 -15.86 -29.64
C SER A 417 12.87 -15.23 -29.97
N PRO A 418 12.59 -14.91 -31.25
CA PRO A 418 11.27 -14.40 -31.64
C PRO A 418 10.11 -15.35 -31.30
N GLN A 419 10.36 -16.66 -31.28
CA GLN A 419 9.38 -17.67 -30.89
C GLN A 419 9.08 -17.61 -29.38
N ILE A 420 10.14 -17.52 -28.55
CA ILE A 420 10.01 -17.38 -27.08
C ILE A 420 9.33 -16.06 -26.74
N ALA A 421 9.69 -14.96 -27.42
CA ALA A 421 9.08 -13.65 -27.18
C ALA A 421 7.57 -13.71 -27.39
N ARG A 422 7.11 -14.35 -28.47
CA ARG A 422 5.68 -14.56 -28.76
C ARG A 422 5.01 -15.44 -27.70
N ALA A 423 5.62 -16.55 -27.31
CA ALA A 423 5.08 -17.45 -26.29
C ALA A 423 4.95 -16.78 -24.91
N LEU A 424 5.86 -15.86 -24.59
CA LEU A 424 5.86 -15.09 -23.33
C LEU A 424 5.07 -13.78 -23.44
N ARG A 425 4.41 -13.50 -24.56
CA ARG A 425 3.64 -12.26 -24.80
C ARG A 425 4.47 -11.00 -24.59
N LEU A 426 5.73 -11.06 -24.98
CA LEU A 426 6.63 -9.92 -24.89
C LEU A 426 6.51 -9.06 -26.17
N PRO A 427 6.74 -7.74 -26.07
CA PRO A 427 6.81 -6.86 -27.24
C PRO A 427 7.83 -7.37 -28.25
N THR A 428 7.59 -7.15 -29.53
CA THR A 428 8.46 -7.59 -30.64
C THR A 428 9.90 -7.04 -30.52
N GLU A 429 10.02 -5.87 -29.90
CA GLU A 429 11.29 -5.18 -29.67
C GLU A 429 12.00 -5.64 -28.38
N ALA A 430 11.38 -6.53 -27.59
CA ALA A 430 11.99 -7.00 -26.35
C ALA A 430 13.37 -7.62 -26.62
N ARG A 431 14.33 -7.28 -25.78
CA ARG A 431 15.68 -7.82 -25.77
C ARG A 431 16.01 -8.32 -24.38
N GLY A 432 16.75 -9.40 -24.28
CA GLY A 432 17.12 -9.94 -22.97
C GLY A 432 17.45 -11.42 -23.00
N VAL A 433 17.53 -11.99 -21.81
CA VAL A 433 17.85 -13.40 -21.55
C VAL A 433 16.70 -14.03 -20.74
N VAL A 434 16.13 -15.12 -21.24
CA VAL A 434 14.98 -15.79 -20.61
C VAL A 434 15.46 -16.79 -19.58
N ILE A 435 14.79 -16.82 -18.44
CA ILE A 435 14.94 -17.84 -17.40
C ILE A 435 14.14 -19.06 -17.82
N VAL A 436 14.81 -20.18 -18.10
CA VAL A 436 14.16 -21.43 -18.50
C VAL A 436 13.96 -22.40 -17.34
N ALA A 437 14.76 -22.27 -16.27
CA ALA A 437 14.55 -22.97 -15.01
C ALA A 437 15.19 -22.19 -13.86
N VAL A 438 14.62 -22.37 -12.66
CA VAL A 438 15.14 -21.81 -11.41
C VAL A 438 15.36 -22.99 -10.45
N GLU A 439 16.52 -23.02 -9.80
CA GLU A 439 16.84 -24.03 -8.79
C GLU A 439 16.06 -23.74 -7.50
N PRO A 440 15.27 -24.70 -6.98
CA PRO A 440 14.37 -24.45 -5.85
C PRO A 440 15.02 -23.95 -4.56
N SER A 441 16.29 -24.33 -4.33
CA SER A 441 17.08 -23.93 -3.16
C SER A 441 17.91 -22.66 -3.36
N SER A 442 17.74 -21.95 -4.47
CA SER A 442 18.53 -20.77 -4.81
C SER A 442 17.89 -19.48 -4.28
N ASP A 443 18.72 -18.47 -4.01
CA ASP A 443 18.26 -17.11 -3.67
C ASP A 443 17.32 -16.54 -4.76
N ALA A 444 17.55 -16.89 -6.02
CA ALA A 444 16.67 -16.55 -7.13
C ALA A 444 15.24 -17.09 -6.95
N SER A 445 15.08 -18.31 -6.42
CA SER A 445 13.79 -18.89 -6.09
C SER A 445 13.13 -18.17 -4.91
N GLU A 446 13.89 -17.87 -3.85
CA GLU A 446 13.41 -17.13 -2.67
C GLU A 446 12.96 -15.71 -3.04
N LYS A 447 13.64 -15.06 -3.99
CA LYS A 447 13.26 -13.75 -4.54
C LYS A 447 12.11 -13.81 -5.55
N GLY A 448 11.53 -15.00 -5.76
CA GLY A 448 10.35 -15.19 -6.60
C GLY A 448 10.61 -15.16 -8.10
N LEU A 449 11.86 -15.31 -8.56
CA LEU A 449 12.14 -15.50 -9.98
C LEU A 449 11.57 -16.82 -10.46
N GLN A 450 11.05 -16.83 -11.69
CA GLN A 450 10.34 -17.98 -12.25
C GLN A 450 10.75 -18.24 -13.69
N ARG A 451 10.48 -19.44 -14.17
CA ARG A 451 10.55 -19.77 -15.59
C ARG A 451 9.68 -18.80 -16.39
N GLY A 452 10.22 -18.27 -17.48
CA GLY A 452 9.54 -17.31 -18.35
C GLY A 452 9.87 -15.83 -18.02
N ASP A 453 10.51 -15.54 -16.91
CA ASP A 453 11.00 -14.20 -16.63
C ASP A 453 12.12 -13.82 -17.62
N LEU A 454 12.11 -12.57 -18.08
CA LEU A 454 13.10 -11.99 -18.99
C LEU A 454 14.05 -11.09 -18.21
N ILE A 455 15.33 -11.42 -18.18
CA ILE A 455 16.41 -10.56 -17.66
C ILE A 455 16.78 -9.54 -18.76
N ILE A 456 16.56 -8.27 -18.50
CA ILE A 456 16.82 -7.16 -19.42
C ILE A 456 18.22 -6.59 -19.21
N SER A 457 18.64 -6.46 -17.94
CA SER A 457 19.96 -5.95 -17.58
C SER A 457 20.50 -6.61 -16.33
N VAL A 458 21.83 -6.59 -16.19
CA VAL A 458 22.58 -6.98 -14.99
C VAL A 458 23.45 -5.82 -14.56
N ASN A 459 23.37 -5.40 -13.30
CA ASN A 459 24.08 -4.21 -12.78
C ASN A 459 23.91 -2.98 -13.69
N GLN A 460 22.68 -2.74 -14.17
CA GLN A 460 22.29 -1.64 -15.07
C GLN A 460 22.93 -1.72 -16.48
N GLN A 461 23.62 -2.83 -16.83
CA GLN A 461 24.13 -3.07 -18.18
C GLN A 461 23.17 -3.98 -18.94
N PRO A 462 22.67 -3.59 -20.12
CA PRO A 462 21.80 -4.43 -20.94
C PRO A 462 22.47 -5.75 -21.30
N VAL A 463 21.70 -6.84 -21.27
CA VAL A 463 22.15 -8.19 -21.64
C VAL A 463 21.22 -8.79 -22.69
N THR A 464 21.79 -9.53 -23.65
CA THR A 464 21.03 -10.22 -24.70
C THR A 464 21.42 -11.70 -24.83
N THR A 465 22.52 -12.11 -24.18
CA THR A 465 23.00 -13.48 -24.19
C THR A 465 23.27 -14.00 -22.77
N PRO A 466 23.09 -15.31 -22.51
CA PRO A 466 23.45 -15.93 -21.24
C PRO A 466 24.93 -15.71 -20.85
N ALA A 467 25.82 -15.66 -21.83
CA ALA A 467 27.25 -15.38 -21.59
C ALA A 467 27.50 -14.00 -21.00
N GLN A 468 26.74 -12.97 -21.45
CA GLN A 468 26.81 -11.62 -20.86
C GLN A 468 26.33 -11.59 -19.40
N VAL A 469 25.28 -12.34 -19.07
CA VAL A 469 24.81 -12.47 -17.68
C VAL A 469 25.91 -13.13 -16.82
N ALA A 470 26.48 -14.25 -17.28
CA ALA A 470 27.56 -14.95 -16.58
C ALA A 470 28.81 -14.05 -16.40
N ALA A 471 29.20 -13.31 -17.43
CA ALA A 471 30.32 -12.37 -17.36
C ALA A 471 30.07 -11.24 -16.35
N ALA A 472 28.86 -10.66 -16.33
CA ALA A 472 28.49 -9.61 -15.37
C ALA A 472 28.50 -10.12 -13.91
N VAL A 473 28.06 -11.38 -13.69
CA VAL A 473 28.14 -12.05 -12.39
C VAL A 473 29.60 -12.28 -11.97
N GLN A 474 30.44 -12.76 -12.87
CA GLN A 474 31.89 -12.96 -12.58
C GLN A 474 32.60 -11.64 -12.30
N ALA A 475 32.30 -10.59 -13.06
CA ALA A 475 32.84 -9.25 -12.81
C ALA A 475 32.43 -8.73 -11.42
N ALA A 476 31.19 -8.95 -11.00
CA ALA A 476 30.71 -8.57 -9.66
C ALA A 476 31.45 -9.36 -8.56
N ARG A 477 31.67 -10.68 -8.75
CA ARG A 477 32.48 -11.51 -7.83
C ARG A 477 33.92 -11.03 -7.76
N GLY A 478 34.54 -10.73 -8.91
CA GLY A 478 35.88 -10.17 -8.98
C GLY A 478 36.04 -8.83 -8.28
N ALA A 479 34.98 -8.02 -8.31
CA ALA A 479 34.87 -6.76 -7.55
C ALA A 479 34.47 -6.94 -6.09
N ARG A 480 34.39 -8.19 -5.57
CA ARG A 480 33.98 -8.55 -4.20
C ARG A 480 32.61 -7.98 -3.80
N ARG A 481 31.69 -7.85 -4.74
CA ARG A 481 30.31 -7.48 -4.45
C ARG A 481 29.59 -8.67 -3.81
N GLN A 482 28.69 -8.40 -2.88
CA GLN A 482 27.90 -9.43 -2.22
C GLN A 482 26.68 -9.83 -3.04
N SER A 483 26.19 -8.95 -3.93
CA SER A 483 24.99 -9.15 -4.73
C SER A 483 25.13 -8.54 -6.12
N VAL A 484 24.25 -8.97 -7.04
CA VAL A 484 24.05 -8.39 -8.38
C VAL A 484 22.61 -7.89 -8.52
N LEU A 485 22.45 -6.82 -9.26
CA LEU A 485 21.16 -6.21 -9.56
C LEU A 485 20.66 -6.67 -10.93
N LEU A 486 19.54 -7.38 -10.97
CA LEU A 486 18.85 -7.76 -12.20
C LEU A 486 17.67 -6.82 -12.45
N LEU A 487 17.44 -6.42 -13.70
CA LEU A 487 16.17 -5.86 -14.14
C LEU A 487 15.41 -6.97 -14.87
N VAL A 488 14.22 -7.29 -14.38
CA VAL A 488 13.45 -8.45 -14.83
C VAL A 488 12.07 -8.01 -15.28
N LYS A 489 11.54 -8.66 -16.34
CA LYS A 489 10.17 -8.50 -16.83
C LYS A 489 9.45 -9.83 -16.86
N ARG A 490 8.20 -9.87 -16.40
CA ARG A 490 7.32 -11.03 -16.43
C ARG A 490 6.09 -10.75 -17.28
N GLY A 491 6.01 -11.34 -18.46
CA GLY A 491 4.89 -11.16 -19.38
C GLY A 491 4.57 -9.67 -19.61
N THR A 492 3.32 -9.27 -19.35
CA THR A 492 2.85 -7.88 -19.46
C THR A 492 3.08 -7.05 -18.20
N ALA A 493 3.55 -7.66 -17.09
CA ALA A 493 3.82 -6.94 -15.85
C ALA A 493 4.90 -5.87 -16.04
N PRO A 494 4.87 -4.79 -15.25
CA PRO A 494 5.93 -3.81 -15.21
C PRO A 494 7.29 -4.46 -14.85
N GLU A 495 8.38 -3.92 -15.40
CA GLU A 495 9.73 -4.34 -15.05
C GLU A 495 10.02 -4.12 -13.56
N ALA A 496 10.83 -4.97 -12.94
CA ALA A 496 11.22 -4.88 -11.55
C ALA A 496 12.73 -5.14 -11.37
N PHE A 497 13.34 -4.43 -10.43
CA PHE A 497 14.69 -4.73 -10.00
C PHE A 497 14.67 -5.84 -8.94
N VAL A 498 15.61 -6.79 -9.07
CA VAL A 498 15.80 -7.89 -8.13
C VAL A 498 17.29 -7.96 -7.80
N GLY A 499 17.61 -7.82 -6.51
CA GLY A 499 18.96 -8.03 -6.00
C GLY A 499 19.18 -9.50 -5.67
N LEU A 500 20.14 -10.17 -6.31
CA LEU A 500 20.51 -11.55 -6.00
C LEU A 500 21.85 -11.62 -5.32
N GLU A 501 21.93 -12.44 -4.26
CA GLU A 501 23.17 -12.72 -3.56
C GLU A 501 24.11 -13.58 -4.41
N LEU A 502 25.42 -13.25 -4.38
CA LEU A 502 26.42 -13.95 -5.19
C LEU A 502 26.85 -15.29 -4.59
N GLY A 503 26.41 -15.62 -3.38
CA GLY A 503 26.91 -16.77 -2.62
C GLY A 503 28.40 -16.68 -2.37
N SER A 504 28.83 -17.04 -1.17
CA SER A 504 30.26 -17.08 -0.81
C SER A 504 31.03 -18.14 -1.61
#